data_367bafe3c3071ca7db9321ccba0a79d1
#
_entry.id   367bafe3c3071ca7db9321ccba0a79d1
#
_cell.length_a   1.000
_cell.length_b   1.000
_cell.length_c   1.000
_cell.angle_alpha   90.00
_cell.angle_beta   90.00
_cell.angle_gamma   90.00
#
_symmetry.space_group_name_H-M   'P 1'
#
loop_
_entity.id
_entity.type
_entity.pdbx_description
1 polymer ?
#
loop_
_entity_poly.entity_id
_entity_poly.type
_entity_poly.pdbx_seq_one_letter_code
_entity_poly.pdbx_strand_id
1 'polypeptide(L)'
;MKTEMKVLLYLKRNEQGSEGLCPLMGRISIKGRYNSTAQFSCKMKVDSQKWNATSQRCTGKSKAATSANREIEKMLLLLRYRFNELVEDGRKFSAEDLKNSFQGIAAVQMTLLKLFRSHNEELASCVGVNRSKNTYLQYDKVYRSLEKYVSDKKKVSDIPLKQLDMDFIEEYDTHLKIDCKHKPATRIAHLKVLKKLMNMATCRGLVPSNPFKGFKSERPKQTTRYLEMDELKKIMAVELDHPSHILVRDLFVFSALTGVCYCDMCRLKSSDIVKQSDNTFWLQINRQKTGTPENVRLTDIPLTIIDKYKGINKDGRLFPMPSYTTIRLHLRTISKKCELSHTVSYHQARHTFGTTICLGNGLPIETVSKIMGHCSINITQHYAKVTEKKIADDVQSLDTCIGKSFSLAGIELPPSKILRDYSQRKQKPRRGKKTETAIEK
;
A
#
# COMPACT_ATOMS: atom_id res chain seq x y z
N MET A 1 -41.06 3.28 -20.65
CA MET A 1 -40.34 3.70 -21.88
C MET A 1 -38.85 3.82 -21.54
N LYS A 2 -38.03 3.17 -22.35
CA LYS A 2 -36.55 3.21 -22.17
C LYS A 2 -36.04 4.58 -22.62
N THR A 3 -35.27 5.27 -21.81
CA THR A 3 -34.68 6.56 -22.17
C THR A 3 -33.47 6.31 -23.07
N GLU A 4 -33.43 6.93 -24.24
CA GLU A 4 -32.36 6.78 -25.22
C GLU A 4 -31.68 8.12 -25.49
N MET A 5 -30.33 8.07 -25.61
CA MET A 5 -29.52 9.22 -25.99
C MET A 5 -28.97 9.06 -27.40
N LYS A 6 -29.10 10.10 -28.21
CA LYS A 6 -28.38 10.24 -29.51
C LYS A 6 -27.49 11.47 -29.47
N VAL A 7 -26.31 11.35 -30.00
CA VAL A 7 -25.34 12.44 -30.15
C VAL A 7 -25.07 12.62 -31.64
N LEU A 8 -25.17 13.85 -32.13
CA LEU A 8 -24.83 14.24 -33.49
C LEU A 8 -23.69 15.25 -33.44
N LEU A 9 -22.59 14.95 -34.14
CA LEU A 9 -21.45 15.86 -34.28
C LEU A 9 -21.50 16.51 -35.68
N TYR A 10 -21.28 17.84 -35.72
CA TYR A 10 -21.35 18.62 -36.97
C TYR A 10 -20.38 19.81 -36.92
N LEU A 11 -19.98 20.30 -38.09
CA LEU A 11 -19.12 21.48 -38.23
C LEU A 11 -19.93 22.76 -38.24
N LYS A 12 -19.49 23.79 -37.52
CA LYS A 12 -20.02 25.14 -37.58
C LYS A 12 -19.35 25.93 -38.72
N ARG A 13 -19.82 25.71 -39.93
CA ARG A 13 -19.18 26.25 -41.16
C ARG A 13 -19.20 27.78 -41.23
N ASN A 14 -20.17 28.44 -40.55
CA ASN A 14 -20.26 29.91 -40.51
C ASN A 14 -19.08 30.57 -39.76
N GLU A 15 -18.29 29.79 -39.03
CA GLU A 15 -17.11 30.23 -38.27
C GLU A 15 -15.84 29.57 -38.79
N GLN A 16 -15.77 29.33 -40.10
CA GLN A 16 -14.58 28.77 -40.74
C GLN A 16 -13.42 29.80 -40.69
N GLY A 17 -12.28 29.39 -40.14
CA GLY A 17 -11.05 30.20 -40.12
C GLY A 17 -10.36 30.20 -41.47
N SER A 18 -9.38 31.11 -41.64
CA SER A 18 -8.57 31.29 -42.86
C SER A 18 -7.83 30.00 -43.30
N GLU A 19 -7.59 29.07 -42.40
CA GLU A 19 -6.90 27.79 -42.67
C GLU A 19 -7.87 26.62 -42.97
N GLY A 20 -9.14 26.88 -43.28
CA GLY A 20 -10.14 25.84 -43.55
C GLY A 20 -10.58 25.04 -42.32
N LEU A 21 -10.16 25.45 -41.12
CA LEU A 21 -10.53 24.82 -39.87
C LEU A 21 -11.88 25.33 -39.36
N CYS A 22 -12.82 24.42 -39.08
CA CYS A 22 -14.12 24.70 -38.52
C CYS A 22 -14.28 24.20 -37.11
N PRO A 23 -14.95 24.96 -36.21
CA PRO A 23 -15.33 24.47 -34.90
C PRO A 23 -16.24 23.23 -34.97
N LEU A 24 -15.92 22.19 -34.20
CA LEU A 24 -16.76 21.01 -34.06
C LEU A 24 -17.80 21.24 -32.96
N MET A 25 -19.08 21.04 -33.32
CA MET A 25 -20.22 21.14 -32.42
C MET A 25 -20.86 19.78 -32.21
N GLY A 26 -21.49 19.62 -31.07
CA GLY A 26 -22.33 18.46 -30.74
C GLY A 26 -23.75 18.84 -30.42
N ARG A 27 -24.71 17.96 -30.79
CA ARG A 27 -26.08 18.02 -30.36
C ARG A 27 -26.45 16.73 -29.64
N ILE A 28 -26.87 16.85 -28.39
CA ILE A 28 -27.42 15.75 -27.61
C ILE A 28 -28.96 15.78 -27.81
N SER A 29 -29.52 14.61 -28.06
CA SER A 29 -31.00 14.43 -28.13
C SER A 29 -31.37 13.27 -27.21
N ILE A 30 -32.21 13.52 -26.23
CA ILE A 30 -32.76 12.50 -25.34
C ILE A 30 -34.20 12.22 -25.75
N LYS A 31 -34.50 10.95 -26.04
CA LYS A 31 -35.85 10.45 -26.34
C LYS A 31 -36.31 9.55 -25.19
N GLY A 32 -37.56 9.70 -24.78
CA GLY A 32 -38.13 8.90 -23.70
C GLY A 32 -39.34 9.61 -23.09
N ARG A 33 -39.49 9.56 -21.78
CA ARG A 33 -40.59 10.21 -21.06
C ARG A 33 -40.61 11.75 -21.23
N TYR A 34 -39.45 12.35 -21.53
CA TYR A 34 -39.27 13.78 -21.81
C TYR A 34 -38.29 13.94 -22.98
N ASN A 35 -38.78 14.43 -24.12
CA ASN A 35 -37.91 14.71 -25.25
C ASN A 35 -37.23 16.07 -25.06
N SER A 36 -35.94 16.11 -25.22
CA SER A 36 -35.13 17.32 -25.07
C SER A 36 -33.88 17.30 -25.93
N THR A 37 -33.42 18.47 -26.35
CA THR A 37 -32.18 18.62 -27.12
C THR A 37 -31.32 19.73 -26.55
N ALA A 38 -30.02 19.56 -26.62
CA ALA A 38 -29.04 20.57 -26.22
C ALA A 38 -27.85 20.58 -27.19
N GLN A 39 -27.29 21.76 -27.43
CA GLN A 39 -26.11 21.93 -28.27
C GLN A 39 -24.91 22.30 -27.40
N PHE A 40 -23.71 21.81 -27.78
CA PHE A 40 -22.48 22.11 -27.06
C PHE A 40 -21.28 22.22 -28.03
N SER A 41 -20.27 22.98 -27.62
CA SER A 41 -19.00 23.05 -28.33
C SER A 41 -18.09 21.89 -27.89
N CYS A 42 -17.49 21.21 -28.86
CA CYS A 42 -16.48 20.18 -28.60
C CYS A 42 -15.11 20.76 -28.25
N LYS A 43 -14.96 22.08 -28.22
CA LYS A 43 -13.71 22.82 -27.94
C LYS A 43 -12.52 22.39 -28.81
N MET A 44 -12.81 21.90 -30.01
CA MET A 44 -11.81 21.52 -31.03
C MET A 44 -12.22 22.07 -32.40
N LYS A 45 -11.21 22.30 -33.24
CA LYS A 45 -11.38 22.67 -34.65
C LYS A 45 -10.89 21.52 -35.52
N VAL A 46 -11.58 21.23 -36.61
CA VAL A 46 -11.24 20.19 -37.56
C VAL A 46 -11.28 20.75 -39.00
N ASP A 47 -10.47 20.16 -39.87
CA ASP A 47 -10.41 20.50 -41.26
C ASP A 47 -11.74 20.13 -41.93
N SER A 48 -12.41 21.13 -42.53
CA SER A 48 -13.73 20.98 -43.12
C SER A 48 -13.71 20.03 -44.34
N GLN A 49 -12.59 19.92 -45.06
CA GLN A 49 -12.44 19.03 -46.22
C GLN A 49 -12.25 17.57 -45.79
N LYS A 50 -11.70 17.34 -44.60
CA LYS A 50 -11.45 15.99 -44.04
C LYS A 50 -12.58 15.50 -43.14
N TRP A 51 -13.64 16.24 -42.95
CA TRP A 51 -14.76 15.84 -42.13
C TRP A 51 -15.78 15.01 -42.89
N ASN A 52 -16.02 13.78 -42.44
CA ASN A 52 -17.10 12.93 -42.97
C ASN A 52 -18.31 13.06 -42.05
N ALA A 53 -19.39 13.67 -42.56
CA ALA A 53 -20.61 13.91 -41.80
C ALA A 53 -21.37 12.61 -41.47
N THR A 54 -21.29 11.57 -42.32
CA THR A 54 -21.98 10.31 -42.12
C THR A 54 -21.32 9.49 -40.98
N SER A 55 -20.01 9.36 -41.02
CA SER A 55 -19.27 8.67 -39.95
C SER A 55 -19.02 9.55 -38.71
N GLN A 56 -19.22 10.86 -38.82
CA GLN A 56 -18.92 11.86 -37.78
C GLN A 56 -17.45 11.76 -37.32
N ARG A 57 -16.53 11.58 -38.27
CA ARG A 57 -15.09 11.42 -38.05
C ARG A 57 -14.27 12.16 -39.10
N CYS A 58 -13.04 12.49 -38.74
CA CYS A 58 -12.06 13.00 -39.67
C CYS A 58 -11.54 11.85 -40.52
N THR A 59 -11.47 12.05 -41.86
CA THR A 59 -10.90 11.11 -42.81
C THR A 59 -9.39 11.26 -42.96
N GLY A 60 -8.70 10.18 -43.36
CA GLY A 60 -7.27 10.15 -43.56
C GLY A 60 -6.46 9.67 -42.35
N LYS A 61 -5.19 9.35 -42.59
CA LYS A 61 -4.23 8.79 -41.60
C LYS A 61 -3.28 9.84 -41.01
N SER A 62 -3.56 11.13 -41.20
CA SER A 62 -2.71 12.20 -40.64
C SER A 62 -2.76 12.19 -39.11
N LYS A 63 -1.65 12.59 -38.45
CA LYS A 63 -1.54 12.69 -37.01
C LYS A 63 -2.66 13.57 -36.41
N ALA A 64 -3.02 14.66 -37.10
CA ALA A 64 -4.11 15.55 -36.70
C ALA A 64 -5.48 14.85 -36.77
N ALA A 65 -5.80 14.13 -37.85
CA ALA A 65 -7.06 13.40 -37.99
C ALA A 65 -7.19 12.29 -36.91
N THR A 66 -6.12 11.54 -36.70
CA THR A 66 -6.07 10.47 -35.69
C THR A 66 -6.25 11.02 -34.29
N SER A 67 -5.59 12.14 -33.95
CA SER A 67 -5.72 12.80 -32.66
C SER A 67 -7.15 13.33 -32.44
N ALA A 68 -7.73 13.99 -33.45
CA ALA A 68 -9.10 14.50 -33.40
C ALA A 68 -10.11 13.36 -33.18
N ASN A 69 -9.98 12.26 -33.92
CA ASN A 69 -10.87 11.11 -33.77
C ASN A 69 -10.74 10.47 -32.38
N ARG A 70 -9.54 10.41 -31.81
CA ARG A 70 -9.32 9.91 -30.44
C ARG A 70 -9.99 10.79 -29.38
N GLU A 71 -9.91 12.11 -29.53
CA GLU A 71 -10.60 13.04 -28.60
C GLU A 71 -12.14 12.98 -28.76
N ILE A 72 -12.64 12.80 -29.97
CA ILE A 72 -14.07 12.56 -30.24
C ILE A 72 -14.54 11.28 -29.49
N GLU A 73 -13.77 10.20 -29.56
CA GLU A 73 -14.10 8.94 -28.91
C GLU A 73 -14.15 9.07 -27.39
N LYS A 74 -13.14 9.70 -26.79
CA LYS A 74 -13.13 10.00 -25.35
C LYS A 74 -14.33 10.81 -24.92
N MET A 75 -14.67 11.83 -25.70
CA MET A 75 -15.81 12.70 -25.43
C MET A 75 -17.13 11.92 -25.48
N LEU A 76 -17.34 11.07 -26.49
CA LEU A 76 -18.54 10.24 -26.61
C LEU A 76 -18.66 9.20 -25.50
N LEU A 77 -17.54 8.59 -25.07
CA LEU A 77 -17.49 7.69 -23.93
C LEU A 77 -17.89 8.41 -22.63
N LEU A 78 -17.35 9.60 -22.40
CA LEU A 78 -17.70 10.40 -21.24
C LEU A 78 -19.19 10.81 -21.22
N LEU A 79 -19.74 11.21 -22.38
CA LEU A 79 -21.17 11.53 -22.50
C LEU A 79 -22.05 10.31 -22.18
N ARG A 80 -21.68 9.12 -22.68
CA ARG A 80 -22.41 7.87 -22.36
C ARG A 80 -22.33 7.54 -20.89
N TYR A 81 -21.16 7.68 -20.28
CA TYR A 81 -20.96 7.45 -18.86
C TYR A 81 -21.88 8.37 -18.03
N ARG A 82 -21.86 9.69 -18.31
CA ARG A 82 -22.71 10.66 -17.61
C ARG A 82 -24.20 10.42 -17.83
N PHE A 83 -24.59 10.00 -19.01
CA PHE A 83 -25.97 9.63 -19.30
C PHE A 83 -26.40 8.44 -18.44
N ASN A 84 -25.60 7.40 -18.34
CA ASN A 84 -25.90 6.22 -17.53
C ASN A 84 -26.01 6.58 -16.04
N GLU A 85 -25.08 7.41 -15.52
CA GLU A 85 -25.19 7.92 -14.15
C GLU A 85 -26.54 8.62 -13.86
N LEU A 86 -26.99 9.48 -14.79
CA LEU A 86 -28.26 10.19 -14.64
C LEU A 86 -29.48 9.27 -14.76
N VAL A 87 -29.38 8.20 -15.55
CA VAL A 87 -30.43 7.18 -15.66
C VAL A 87 -30.50 6.33 -14.40
N GLU A 88 -29.37 5.92 -13.84
CA GLU A 88 -29.24 5.11 -12.60
C GLU A 88 -29.73 5.90 -11.38
N ASP A 89 -29.49 7.21 -11.34
CA ASP A 89 -29.92 8.12 -10.26
C ASP A 89 -31.47 8.27 -10.21
N GLY A 90 -32.17 7.76 -11.22
CA GLY A 90 -33.64 7.72 -11.28
C GLY A 90 -34.35 9.09 -11.34
N ARG A 91 -33.58 10.19 -11.37
CA ARG A 91 -34.09 11.55 -11.43
C ARG A 91 -34.52 11.90 -12.85
N LYS A 92 -35.49 12.82 -12.95
CA LYS A 92 -35.85 13.45 -14.23
C LYS A 92 -34.68 14.35 -14.65
N PHE A 93 -34.20 14.19 -15.86
CA PHE A 93 -33.14 15.05 -16.41
C PHE A 93 -33.41 15.37 -17.90
N SER A 94 -32.89 16.49 -18.35
CA SER A 94 -32.97 16.98 -19.72
C SER A 94 -31.64 16.83 -20.46
N ALA A 95 -31.63 17.04 -21.77
CA ALA A 95 -30.40 17.11 -22.55
C ALA A 95 -29.49 18.29 -22.11
N GLU A 96 -30.09 19.36 -21.57
CA GLU A 96 -29.36 20.49 -21.01
C GLU A 96 -28.69 20.10 -19.71
N ASP A 97 -29.33 19.31 -18.84
CA ASP A 97 -28.71 18.78 -17.60
C ASP A 97 -27.53 17.86 -17.92
N LEU A 98 -27.66 17.00 -18.93
CA LEU A 98 -26.59 16.13 -19.39
C LEU A 98 -25.44 16.96 -19.98
N LYS A 99 -25.72 17.96 -20.81
CA LYS A 99 -24.72 18.89 -21.35
C LYS A 99 -24.00 19.60 -20.24
N ASN A 100 -24.72 20.14 -19.27
CA ASN A 100 -24.15 20.86 -18.13
C ASN A 100 -23.32 19.95 -17.24
N SER A 101 -23.75 18.70 -17.03
CA SER A 101 -22.95 17.64 -16.34
C SER A 101 -21.68 17.29 -17.11
N PHE A 102 -21.77 17.17 -18.43
CA PHE A 102 -20.64 16.90 -19.31
C PHE A 102 -19.65 18.06 -19.40
N GLN A 103 -20.14 19.32 -19.53
CA GLN A 103 -19.31 20.52 -19.62
C GLN A 103 -18.77 21.00 -18.27
N GLY A 104 -19.17 20.37 -17.16
CA GLY A 104 -18.82 20.79 -15.82
C GLY A 104 -19.48 22.09 -15.35
N ILE A 105 -20.54 22.57 -16.09
CA ILE A 105 -21.22 23.85 -15.81
C ILE A 105 -22.31 23.68 -14.75
N ALA A 106 -22.82 22.47 -14.58
CA ALA A 106 -23.81 22.13 -13.54
C ALA A 106 -23.56 20.75 -12.92
N ALA A 107 -22.32 20.27 -12.95
CA ALA A 107 -21.98 19.24 -12.01
C ALA A 107 -22.19 19.85 -10.62
N VAL A 108 -23.06 19.29 -9.81
CA VAL A 108 -22.91 19.33 -8.35
C VAL A 108 -21.41 19.14 -8.16
N GLN A 109 -20.70 20.23 -7.84
CA GLN A 109 -19.25 20.20 -7.77
C GLN A 109 -18.91 19.06 -6.82
N MET A 110 -18.38 17.95 -7.35
CA MET A 110 -17.99 16.85 -6.49
C MET A 110 -16.95 17.40 -5.53
N THR A 111 -17.26 17.33 -4.27
CA THR A 111 -16.46 17.86 -3.19
C THR A 111 -15.68 16.73 -2.52
N LEU A 112 -14.62 17.07 -1.81
CA LEU A 112 -13.70 16.14 -1.20
C LEU A 112 -14.38 15.18 -0.22
N LEU A 113 -15.12 15.74 0.73
CA LEU A 113 -15.79 14.94 1.76
C LEU A 113 -16.93 14.09 1.19
N LYS A 114 -17.66 14.64 0.19
CA LYS A 114 -18.70 13.88 -0.51
C LYS A 114 -18.13 12.67 -1.25
N LEU A 115 -17.02 12.84 -2.00
CA LEU A 115 -16.34 11.75 -2.66
C LEU A 115 -15.83 10.71 -1.65
N PHE A 116 -15.27 11.18 -0.55
CA PHE A 116 -14.73 10.29 0.48
C PHE A 116 -15.84 9.50 1.18
N ARG A 117 -16.96 10.15 1.49
CA ARG A 117 -18.13 9.50 2.10
C ARG A 117 -18.68 8.40 1.19
N SER A 118 -18.92 8.69 -0.08
CA SER A 118 -19.36 7.69 -1.05
C SER A 118 -18.41 6.50 -1.15
N HIS A 119 -17.09 6.75 -1.16
CA HIS A 119 -16.11 5.67 -1.15
C HIS A 119 -16.13 4.84 0.15
N ASN A 120 -16.39 5.47 1.31
CA ASN A 120 -16.51 4.75 2.58
C ASN A 120 -17.80 3.91 2.64
N GLU A 121 -18.90 4.38 2.05
CA GLU A 121 -20.13 3.62 1.92
C GLU A 121 -19.94 2.37 1.03
N GLU A 122 -19.25 2.52 -0.10
CA GLU A 122 -18.82 1.38 -0.94
C GLU A 122 -17.94 0.40 -0.16
N LEU A 123 -16.96 0.89 0.63
CA LEU A 123 -16.11 0.05 1.45
C LEU A 123 -16.89 -0.67 2.55
N ALA A 124 -17.87 0.01 3.16
CA ALA A 124 -18.72 -0.58 4.20
C ALA A 124 -19.54 -1.76 3.65
N SER A 125 -20.12 -1.61 2.44
CA SER A 125 -20.86 -2.70 1.79
C SER A 125 -19.99 -3.91 1.43
N CYS A 126 -18.69 -3.69 1.24
CA CYS A 126 -17.72 -4.75 0.91
C CYS A 126 -17.14 -5.46 2.15
N VAL A 127 -17.47 -5.01 3.38
CA VAL A 127 -16.97 -5.64 4.62
C VAL A 127 -17.57 -7.03 4.78
N GLY A 128 -16.70 -8.01 5.01
CA GLY A 128 -17.10 -9.43 5.10
C GLY A 128 -17.12 -10.17 3.75
N VAL A 129 -17.15 -9.46 2.63
CA VAL A 129 -17.07 -10.06 1.29
C VAL A 129 -15.62 -10.12 0.82
N ASN A 130 -14.99 -8.96 0.59
CA ASN A 130 -13.61 -8.86 0.11
C ASN A 130 -12.77 -7.80 0.85
N ARG A 131 -13.34 -7.18 1.89
CA ARG A 131 -12.68 -6.17 2.73
C ARG A 131 -12.84 -6.50 4.21
N SER A 132 -11.79 -6.21 5.00
CA SER A 132 -11.86 -6.37 6.45
C SER A 132 -12.50 -5.14 7.10
N LYS A 133 -13.21 -5.35 8.23
CA LYS A 133 -13.74 -4.27 9.07
C LYS A 133 -12.65 -3.26 9.47
N ASN A 134 -11.43 -3.74 9.75
CA ASN A 134 -10.31 -2.86 10.11
C ASN A 134 -9.90 -1.92 8.96
N THR A 135 -10.00 -2.37 7.71
CA THR A 135 -9.76 -1.50 6.55
C THR A 135 -10.78 -0.36 6.51
N TYR A 136 -12.07 -0.68 6.65
CA TYR A 136 -13.11 0.34 6.73
C TYR A 136 -12.88 1.33 7.87
N LEU A 137 -12.61 0.85 9.08
CA LEU A 137 -12.34 1.70 10.25
C LEU A 137 -11.13 2.62 10.06
N GLN A 138 -10.10 2.17 9.34
CA GLN A 138 -8.95 3.01 9.01
C GLN A 138 -9.35 4.16 8.07
N TYR A 139 -10.17 3.89 7.04
CA TYR A 139 -10.66 4.92 6.12
C TYR A 139 -11.60 5.90 6.83
N ASP A 140 -12.51 5.41 7.66
CA ASP A 140 -13.41 6.22 8.45
C ASP A 140 -12.66 7.15 9.41
N LYS A 141 -11.61 6.66 10.07
CA LYS A 141 -10.73 7.49 10.91
C LYS A 141 -10.07 8.62 10.11
N VAL A 142 -9.59 8.34 8.90
CA VAL A 142 -8.98 9.35 8.03
C VAL A 142 -10.04 10.36 7.55
N TYR A 143 -11.24 9.88 7.20
CA TYR A 143 -12.36 10.74 6.83
C TYR A 143 -12.70 11.74 7.93
N ARG A 144 -12.91 11.28 9.16
CA ARG A 144 -13.21 12.15 10.31
C ARG A 144 -12.10 13.14 10.61
N SER A 145 -10.84 12.72 10.48
CA SER A 145 -9.69 13.62 10.67
C SER A 145 -9.67 14.72 9.60
N LEU A 146 -9.97 14.37 8.34
CA LEU A 146 -10.02 15.31 7.23
C LEU A 146 -11.24 16.25 7.33
N GLU A 147 -12.41 15.73 7.69
CA GLU A 147 -13.63 16.51 7.93
C GLU A 147 -13.39 17.56 9.01
N LYS A 148 -12.78 17.18 10.12
CA LYS A 148 -12.39 18.10 11.19
C LYS A 148 -11.40 19.17 10.71
N TYR A 149 -10.40 18.81 9.93
CA TYR A 149 -9.45 19.76 9.34
C TYR A 149 -10.14 20.79 8.44
N VAL A 150 -11.03 20.32 7.56
CA VAL A 150 -11.79 21.19 6.65
C VAL A 150 -12.68 22.16 7.42
N SER A 151 -13.39 21.68 8.44
CA SER A 151 -14.22 22.50 9.30
C SER A 151 -13.41 23.49 10.15
N ASP A 152 -12.41 23.03 10.85
CA ASP A 152 -11.73 23.80 11.91
C ASP A 152 -10.68 24.77 11.32
N LYS A 153 -9.95 24.35 10.29
CA LYS A 153 -8.85 25.15 9.71
C LYS A 153 -9.25 25.90 8.46
N LYS A 154 -10.00 25.25 7.56
CA LYS A 154 -10.46 25.93 6.32
C LYS A 154 -11.76 26.68 6.50
N LYS A 155 -12.49 26.49 7.64
CA LYS A 155 -13.74 27.18 7.98
C LYS A 155 -14.85 27.02 6.92
N VAL A 156 -14.86 25.88 6.24
CA VAL A 156 -15.87 25.52 5.22
C VAL A 156 -16.46 24.15 5.52
N SER A 157 -17.67 23.89 5.00
CA SER A 157 -18.31 22.58 5.17
C SER A 157 -17.72 21.49 4.30
N ASP A 158 -17.17 21.82 3.13
CA ASP A 158 -16.49 20.91 2.20
C ASP A 158 -15.71 21.72 1.14
N ILE A 159 -14.80 21.06 0.40
CA ILE A 159 -13.93 21.70 -0.58
C ILE A 159 -14.17 21.08 -1.96
N PRO A 160 -14.41 21.90 -3.01
CA PRO A 160 -14.52 21.41 -4.38
C PRO A 160 -13.23 20.70 -4.81
N LEU A 161 -13.33 19.52 -5.43
CA LEU A 161 -12.16 18.75 -5.86
C LEU A 161 -11.20 19.52 -6.77
N LYS A 162 -11.72 20.46 -7.57
CA LYS A 162 -10.92 21.29 -8.48
C LYS A 162 -10.02 22.32 -7.75
N GLN A 163 -10.31 22.59 -6.48
CA GLN A 163 -9.52 23.52 -5.64
C GLN A 163 -8.44 22.77 -4.83
N LEU A 164 -8.37 21.45 -4.95
CA LEU A 164 -7.33 20.67 -4.29
C LEU A 164 -6.06 20.70 -5.13
N ASP A 165 -5.09 21.38 -4.63
CA ASP A 165 -3.73 21.53 -5.18
C ASP A 165 -2.70 20.87 -4.26
N MET A 166 -1.43 21.04 -4.59
CA MET A 166 -0.33 20.52 -3.79
C MET A 166 -0.22 21.28 -2.45
N ASP A 167 -0.52 22.56 -2.43
CA ASP A 167 -0.48 23.39 -1.22
C ASP A 167 -1.47 22.88 -0.18
N PHE A 168 -2.68 22.50 -0.59
CA PHE A 168 -3.65 21.85 0.30
C PHE A 168 -3.09 20.57 0.94
N ILE A 169 -2.38 19.75 0.16
CA ILE A 169 -1.78 18.48 0.67
C ILE A 169 -0.68 18.77 1.68
N GLU A 170 0.17 19.77 1.43
CA GLU A 170 1.25 20.17 2.31
C GLU A 170 0.72 20.79 3.61
N GLU A 171 -0.29 21.64 3.52
CA GLU A 171 -0.96 22.21 4.70
C GLU A 171 -1.63 21.13 5.56
N TYR A 172 -2.30 20.14 4.92
CA TYR A 172 -2.90 19.02 5.65
C TYR A 172 -1.83 18.15 6.33
N ASP A 173 -0.71 17.85 5.66
CA ASP A 173 0.41 17.13 6.28
C ASP A 173 1.01 17.91 7.46
N THR A 174 1.15 19.22 7.31
CA THR A 174 1.63 20.13 8.37
C THR A 174 0.66 20.14 9.57
N HIS A 175 -0.65 20.21 9.32
CA HIS A 175 -1.67 20.09 10.36
C HIS A 175 -1.55 18.75 11.12
N LEU A 176 -1.41 17.64 10.40
CA LEU A 176 -1.23 16.33 11.03
C LEU A 176 0.05 16.25 11.86
N LYS A 177 1.10 16.96 11.44
CA LYS A 177 2.41 17.01 12.14
C LYS A 177 2.36 17.89 13.38
N ILE A 178 1.89 19.11 13.25
CA ILE A 178 1.98 20.14 14.30
C ILE A 178 0.79 20.07 15.24
N ASP A 179 -0.43 20.19 14.71
CA ASP A 179 -1.64 20.28 15.54
C ASP A 179 -2.04 18.90 16.10
N CYS A 180 -2.00 17.86 15.28
CA CYS A 180 -2.35 16.49 15.69
C CYS A 180 -1.19 15.74 16.34
N LYS A 181 0.05 16.23 16.22
CA LYS A 181 1.29 15.59 16.74
C LYS A 181 1.44 14.13 16.29
N HIS A 182 0.98 13.82 15.07
CA HIS A 182 1.05 12.47 14.52
C HIS A 182 2.48 12.08 14.14
N LYS A 183 2.86 10.84 14.47
CA LYS A 183 4.13 10.25 14.02
C LYS A 183 4.15 10.11 12.50
N PRO A 184 5.34 10.13 11.85
CA PRO A 184 5.47 10.05 10.39
C PRO A 184 4.67 8.88 9.76
N ALA A 185 4.70 7.69 10.37
CA ALA A 185 3.96 6.53 9.88
C ALA A 185 2.43 6.75 9.84
N THR A 186 1.88 7.45 10.85
CA THR A 186 0.44 7.76 10.90
C THR A 186 0.08 8.80 9.84
N ARG A 187 0.89 9.86 9.68
CA ARG A 187 0.70 10.88 8.65
C ARG A 187 0.68 10.26 7.25
N ILE A 188 1.66 9.42 6.95
CA ILE A 188 1.72 8.71 5.68
C ILE A 188 0.50 7.82 5.45
N ALA A 189 -0.03 7.18 6.49
CA ALA A 189 -1.26 6.40 6.37
C ALA A 189 -2.45 7.27 5.94
N HIS A 190 -2.61 8.48 6.51
CA HIS A 190 -3.62 9.47 6.11
C HIS A 190 -3.42 9.92 4.66
N LEU A 191 -2.21 10.33 4.31
CA LEU A 191 -1.89 10.81 2.97
C LEU A 191 -2.04 9.72 1.88
N LYS A 192 -1.74 8.45 2.20
CA LYS A 192 -1.97 7.33 1.28
C LYS A 192 -3.45 7.14 0.95
N VAL A 193 -4.33 7.28 1.93
CA VAL A 193 -5.78 7.19 1.72
C VAL A 193 -6.24 8.35 0.83
N LEU A 194 -5.83 9.58 1.15
CA LEU A 194 -6.17 10.77 0.36
C LEU A 194 -5.64 10.67 -1.08
N LYS A 195 -4.38 10.23 -1.25
CA LYS A 195 -3.78 9.99 -2.57
C LYS A 195 -4.58 8.97 -3.39
N LYS A 196 -5.08 7.90 -2.76
CA LYS A 196 -5.94 6.91 -3.44
C LYS A 196 -7.24 7.54 -3.92
N LEU A 197 -7.88 8.38 -3.11
CA LEU A 197 -9.10 9.10 -3.51
C LEU A 197 -8.84 10.06 -4.67
N MET A 198 -7.71 10.79 -4.64
CA MET A 198 -7.34 11.70 -5.72
C MET A 198 -6.98 10.96 -7.02
N ASN A 199 -6.33 9.79 -6.93
CA ASN A 199 -6.14 8.91 -8.08
C ASN A 199 -7.48 8.48 -8.69
N MET A 200 -8.43 8.07 -7.84
CA MET A 200 -9.79 7.70 -8.29
C MET A 200 -10.53 8.88 -8.92
N ALA A 201 -10.42 10.07 -8.32
CA ALA A 201 -11.01 11.29 -8.89
C ALA A 201 -10.40 11.63 -10.27
N THR A 202 -9.10 11.48 -10.43
CA THR A 202 -8.40 11.71 -11.71
C THR A 202 -8.82 10.66 -12.76
N CYS A 203 -8.90 9.39 -12.38
CA CYS A 203 -9.36 8.32 -13.29
C CYS A 203 -10.82 8.52 -13.73
N ARG A 204 -11.66 9.06 -12.86
CA ARG A 204 -13.07 9.40 -13.16
C ARG A 204 -13.24 10.73 -13.91
N GLY A 205 -12.14 11.44 -14.19
CA GLY A 205 -12.17 12.75 -14.87
C GLY A 205 -12.77 13.91 -14.04
N LEU A 206 -12.87 13.74 -12.72
CA LEU A 206 -13.41 14.76 -11.80
C LEU A 206 -12.39 15.88 -11.55
N VAL A 207 -11.10 15.57 -11.69
CA VAL A 207 -9.98 16.53 -11.62
C VAL A 207 -9.03 16.30 -12.80
N PRO A 208 -8.39 17.35 -13.34
CA PRO A 208 -7.52 17.24 -14.51
C PRO A 208 -6.21 16.50 -14.20
N SER A 209 -5.71 16.63 -13.00
CA SER A 209 -4.46 15.98 -12.54
C SER A 209 -4.52 15.66 -11.05
N ASN A 210 -3.70 14.72 -10.62
CA ASN A 210 -3.60 14.38 -9.21
C ASN A 210 -2.74 15.41 -8.47
N PRO A 211 -3.24 16.09 -7.41
CA PRO A 211 -2.51 17.07 -6.63
C PRO A 211 -1.29 16.49 -5.90
N PHE A 212 -1.20 15.16 -5.75
CA PHE A 212 -0.02 14.50 -5.20
C PHE A 212 1.14 14.34 -6.21
N LYS A 213 1.01 14.86 -7.43
CA LYS A 213 2.09 14.81 -8.42
C LYS A 213 3.25 15.69 -7.94
N GLY A 214 4.40 15.07 -7.65
CA GLY A 214 5.57 15.77 -7.09
C GLY A 214 5.65 15.79 -5.56
N PHE A 215 4.56 15.52 -4.84
CA PHE A 215 4.57 15.48 -3.38
C PHE A 215 5.44 14.34 -2.85
N LYS A 216 6.40 14.67 -1.97
CA LYS A 216 7.29 13.72 -1.30
C LYS A 216 7.03 13.76 0.21
N SER A 217 6.45 12.71 0.75
CA SER A 217 6.30 12.57 2.20
C SER A 217 7.60 12.13 2.87
N GLU A 218 7.81 12.58 4.09
CA GLU A 218 8.90 12.11 4.96
C GLU A 218 8.78 10.59 5.17
N ARG A 219 9.84 9.84 4.86
CA ARG A 219 9.85 8.37 5.06
C ARG A 219 10.04 8.05 6.54
N PRO A 220 9.15 7.25 7.17
CA PRO A 220 9.36 6.82 8.53
C PRO A 220 10.58 5.92 8.60
N LYS A 221 11.40 6.09 9.63
CA LYS A 221 12.44 5.11 9.96
C LYS A 221 11.72 3.80 10.32
N GLN A 222 11.93 2.77 9.51
CA GLN A 222 11.41 1.43 9.80
C GLN A 222 12.27 0.80 10.89
N THR A 223 11.73 0.67 12.08
CA THR A 223 12.33 -0.11 13.15
C THR A 223 11.49 -1.38 13.33
N THR A 224 11.95 -2.47 12.74
CA THR A 224 11.39 -3.79 13.02
C THR A 224 11.93 -4.24 14.36
N ARG A 225 11.04 -4.39 15.35
CA ARG A 225 11.41 -4.92 16.66
C ARG A 225 11.21 -6.43 16.64
N TYR A 226 12.21 -7.15 17.03
CA TYR A 226 12.22 -8.60 17.25
C TYR A 226 12.95 -8.89 18.56
N LEU A 227 12.84 -10.10 19.07
CA LEU A 227 13.58 -10.55 20.23
C LEU A 227 14.87 -11.25 19.79
N GLU A 228 15.95 -10.94 20.47
CA GLU A 228 17.18 -11.71 20.37
C GLU A 228 16.98 -13.11 21.02
N MET A 229 17.86 -14.05 20.71
CA MET A 229 17.74 -15.41 21.21
C MET A 229 17.66 -15.49 22.73
N ASP A 230 18.44 -14.69 23.44
CA ASP A 230 18.47 -14.69 24.91
C ASP A 230 17.21 -14.05 25.52
N GLU A 231 16.63 -13.04 24.87
CA GLU A 231 15.36 -12.46 25.28
C GLU A 231 14.21 -13.47 25.12
N LEU A 232 14.21 -14.22 24.01
CA LEU A 232 13.23 -15.28 23.81
C LEU A 232 13.37 -16.40 24.85
N LYS A 233 14.60 -16.84 25.17
CA LYS A 233 14.89 -17.82 26.23
C LYS A 233 14.37 -17.34 27.58
N LYS A 234 14.56 -16.05 27.95
CA LYS A 234 14.02 -15.47 29.17
C LYS A 234 12.50 -15.59 29.25
N ILE A 235 11.78 -15.29 28.14
CA ILE A 235 10.33 -15.45 28.07
C ILE A 235 9.91 -16.91 28.23
N MET A 236 10.65 -17.84 27.63
CA MET A 236 10.37 -19.28 27.72
C MET A 236 10.58 -19.83 29.13
N ALA A 237 11.60 -19.35 29.82
CA ALA A 237 12.02 -19.84 31.14
C ALA A 237 11.29 -19.13 32.32
N VAL A 238 10.58 -18.02 32.08
CA VAL A 238 9.97 -17.24 33.17
C VAL A 238 8.90 -18.05 33.90
N GLU A 239 9.00 -18.08 35.21
CA GLU A 239 7.98 -18.67 36.09
C GLU A 239 6.80 -17.71 36.23
N LEU A 240 5.60 -18.23 35.98
CA LEU A 240 4.35 -17.48 35.97
C LEU A 240 3.31 -18.22 36.81
N ASP A 241 2.74 -17.52 37.78
CA ASP A 241 1.79 -18.09 38.71
C ASP A 241 0.35 -18.07 38.15
N HIS A 242 0.04 -17.12 37.30
CA HIS A 242 -1.30 -16.93 36.79
C HIS A 242 -1.57 -17.69 35.49
N PRO A 243 -2.62 -18.53 35.39
CA PRO A 243 -2.89 -19.37 34.21
C PRO A 243 -2.99 -18.57 32.90
N SER A 244 -3.56 -17.34 32.94
CA SER A 244 -3.68 -16.51 31.74
C SER A 244 -2.33 -15.96 31.27
N HIS A 245 -1.36 -15.73 32.17
CA HIS A 245 0.01 -15.35 31.79
C HIS A 245 0.73 -16.52 31.14
N ILE A 246 0.56 -17.73 31.71
CA ILE A 246 1.13 -18.96 31.16
C ILE A 246 0.58 -19.19 29.74
N LEU A 247 -0.74 -19.09 29.56
CA LEU A 247 -1.37 -19.23 28.25
C LEU A 247 -0.79 -18.21 27.25
N VAL A 248 -0.72 -16.93 27.60
CA VAL A 248 -0.23 -15.88 26.68
C VAL A 248 1.24 -16.05 26.37
N ARG A 249 2.08 -16.50 27.34
CA ARG A 249 3.48 -16.87 27.09
C ARG A 249 3.56 -18.00 26.07
N ASP A 250 2.83 -19.08 26.26
CA ASP A 250 2.85 -20.25 25.40
C ASP A 250 2.38 -19.92 23.98
N LEU A 251 1.31 -19.16 23.83
CA LEU A 251 0.83 -18.66 22.54
C LEU A 251 1.85 -17.77 21.84
N PHE A 252 2.55 -16.92 22.60
CA PHE A 252 3.61 -16.07 22.07
C PHE A 252 4.80 -16.90 21.59
N VAL A 253 5.24 -17.88 22.40
CA VAL A 253 6.33 -18.81 22.06
C VAL A 253 5.97 -19.64 20.84
N PHE A 254 4.76 -20.18 20.78
CA PHE A 254 4.28 -20.90 19.60
C PHE A 254 4.39 -20.03 18.34
N SER A 255 3.89 -18.80 18.40
CA SER A 255 4.00 -17.85 17.28
C SER A 255 5.46 -17.47 16.96
N ALA A 256 6.35 -17.39 17.96
CA ALA A 256 7.77 -17.10 17.76
C ALA A 256 8.55 -18.27 17.13
N LEU A 257 8.06 -19.50 17.26
CA LEU A 257 8.68 -20.70 16.70
C LEU A 257 8.02 -21.20 15.41
N THR A 258 6.85 -20.66 15.04
CA THR A 258 6.10 -21.05 13.82
C THR A 258 5.89 -19.90 12.84
N GLY A 259 5.97 -18.66 13.31
CA GLY A 259 5.71 -17.48 12.51
C GLY A 259 4.23 -17.14 12.34
N VAL A 260 3.30 -17.96 12.82
CA VAL A 260 1.85 -17.78 12.65
C VAL A 260 1.39 -16.49 13.33
N CYS A 261 0.62 -15.67 12.62
CA CYS A 261 0.15 -14.40 13.16
C CYS A 261 -1.14 -14.56 14.00
N TYR A 262 -1.44 -13.56 14.84
CA TYR A 262 -2.58 -13.61 15.76
C TYR A 262 -3.92 -13.98 15.11
N CYS A 263 -4.23 -13.39 13.95
CA CYS A 263 -5.50 -13.67 13.27
C CYS A 263 -5.61 -15.12 12.78
N ASP A 264 -4.50 -15.71 12.35
CA ASP A 264 -4.44 -17.10 11.92
C ASP A 264 -4.46 -18.04 13.12
N MET A 265 -3.74 -17.69 14.23
CA MET A 265 -3.82 -18.40 15.51
C MET A 265 -5.26 -18.55 16.04
N CYS A 266 -6.09 -17.51 15.91
CA CYS A 266 -7.50 -17.55 16.32
C CYS A 266 -8.35 -18.57 15.58
N ARG A 267 -7.87 -19.08 14.46
CA ARG A 267 -8.62 -19.99 13.57
C ARG A 267 -8.02 -21.39 13.50
N LEU A 268 -6.83 -21.60 14.06
CA LEU A 268 -6.14 -22.89 13.99
C LEU A 268 -7.01 -24.00 14.56
N LYS A 269 -7.07 -25.10 13.80
CA LYS A 269 -7.77 -26.34 14.15
C LYS A 269 -6.80 -27.50 14.17
N SER A 270 -7.19 -28.58 14.84
CA SER A 270 -6.39 -29.82 14.84
C SER A 270 -6.23 -30.42 13.43
N SER A 271 -7.19 -30.17 12.52
CA SER A 271 -7.12 -30.58 11.11
C SER A 271 -6.02 -29.87 10.31
N ASP A 272 -5.52 -28.75 10.80
CA ASP A 272 -4.45 -27.98 10.13
C ASP A 272 -3.06 -28.58 10.40
N ILE A 273 -2.99 -29.58 11.30
CA ILE A 273 -1.76 -30.31 11.62
C ILE A 273 -1.76 -31.62 10.84
N VAL A 274 -0.83 -31.74 9.92
CA VAL A 274 -0.69 -32.89 9.03
C VAL A 274 0.57 -33.68 9.40
N LYS A 275 0.40 -34.98 9.67
CA LYS A 275 1.52 -35.90 9.86
C LYS A 275 1.99 -36.40 8.51
N GLN A 276 3.27 -36.20 8.18
CA GLN A 276 3.88 -36.68 6.94
C GLN A 276 4.36 -38.15 7.09
N SER A 277 4.70 -38.76 5.97
CA SER A 277 5.19 -40.14 5.90
C SER A 277 6.50 -40.37 6.67
N ASP A 278 7.31 -39.34 6.85
CA ASP A 278 8.55 -39.33 7.64
C ASP A 278 8.32 -39.11 9.15
N ASN A 279 7.08 -39.24 9.62
CA ASN A 279 6.66 -38.98 11.00
C ASN A 279 6.82 -37.51 11.45
N THR A 280 7.13 -36.57 10.58
CA THR A 280 7.15 -35.16 10.92
C THR A 280 5.75 -34.56 10.91
N PHE A 281 5.54 -33.53 11.76
CA PHE A 281 4.28 -32.81 11.83
C PHE A 281 4.42 -31.44 11.17
N TRP A 282 3.46 -31.10 10.34
CA TRP A 282 3.43 -29.84 9.61
C TRP A 282 2.13 -29.10 9.88
N LEU A 283 2.24 -27.81 10.15
CA LEU A 283 1.12 -26.89 10.16
C LEU A 283 0.91 -26.37 8.72
N GLN A 284 -0.27 -26.61 8.17
CA GLN A 284 -0.64 -26.23 6.81
C GLN A 284 -1.90 -25.36 6.84
N ILE A 285 -1.74 -24.07 6.59
CA ILE A 285 -2.85 -23.12 6.62
C ILE A 285 -2.78 -22.15 5.43
N ASN A 286 -3.92 -21.55 5.13
CA ASN A 286 -3.98 -20.40 4.25
C ASN A 286 -4.15 -19.14 5.09
N ARG A 287 -3.27 -18.17 4.90
CA ARG A 287 -3.30 -16.91 5.64
C ARG A 287 -4.60 -16.15 5.41
N GLN A 288 -5.26 -15.73 6.47
CA GLN A 288 -6.53 -15.00 6.40
C GLN A 288 -6.42 -13.68 5.61
N LYS A 289 -5.27 -13.00 5.73
CA LYS A 289 -5.08 -11.68 5.12
C LYS A 289 -4.81 -11.73 3.62
N THR A 290 -4.13 -12.77 3.13
CA THR A 290 -3.59 -12.81 1.77
C THR A 290 -4.04 -14.04 0.98
N GLY A 291 -4.64 -15.06 1.63
CA GLY A 291 -4.96 -16.34 1.02
C GLY A 291 -3.74 -17.20 0.66
N THR A 292 -2.52 -16.73 0.92
CA THR A 292 -1.29 -17.48 0.59
C THR A 292 -1.09 -18.65 1.53
N PRO A 293 -0.63 -19.82 1.00
CA PRO A 293 -0.28 -20.96 1.83
C PRO A 293 0.87 -20.62 2.78
N GLU A 294 0.77 -21.09 4.02
CA GLU A 294 1.79 -21.04 5.06
C GLU A 294 1.99 -22.46 5.57
N ASN A 295 3.15 -23.06 5.28
CA ASN A 295 3.49 -24.42 5.61
C ASN A 295 4.70 -24.40 6.53
N VAL A 296 4.52 -24.83 7.77
CA VAL A 296 5.54 -24.77 8.82
C VAL A 296 5.74 -26.14 9.40
N ARG A 297 6.97 -26.64 9.36
CA ARG A 297 7.35 -27.85 10.09
C ARG A 297 7.32 -27.56 11.59
N LEU A 298 6.60 -28.35 12.37
CA LEU A 298 6.52 -28.22 13.81
C LEU A 298 7.67 -28.95 14.47
N THR A 299 8.40 -28.22 15.34
CA THR A 299 9.43 -28.77 16.21
C THR A 299 8.81 -29.19 17.56
N ASP A 300 9.62 -29.78 18.45
CA ASP A 300 9.13 -30.37 19.70
C ASP A 300 8.40 -29.36 20.61
N ILE A 301 8.92 -28.14 20.74
CA ILE A 301 8.29 -27.12 21.62
C ILE A 301 6.90 -26.71 21.14
N PRO A 302 6.66 -26.33 19.87
CA PRO A 302 5.31 -26.14 19.33
C PRO A 302 4.40 -27.36 19.55
N LEU A 303 4.89 -28.60 19.37
CA LEU A 303 4.11 -29.80 19.57
C LEU A 303 3.72 -29.96 21.05
N THR A 304 4.63 -29.75 21.98
CA THR A 304 4.35 -29.76 23.43
C THR A 304 3.30 -28.73 23.81
N ILE A 305 3.35 -27.52 23.21
CA ILE A 305 2.34 -26.48 23.45
C ILE A 305 0.98 -26.93 22.90
N ILE A 306 0.93 -27.54 21.71
CA ILE A 306 -0.30 -28.08 21.14
C ILE A 306 -0.92 -29.13 22.09
N ASP A 307 -0.13 -30.11 22.54
CA ASP A 307 -0.59 -31.17 23.42
C ASP A 307 -1.13 -30.63 24.75
N LYS A 308 -0.48 -29.60 25.29
CA LYS A 308 -0.92 -28.95 26.53
C LYS A 308 -2.33 -28.35 26.44
N TYR A 309 -2.71 -27.83 25.26
CA TYR A 309 -4.01 -27.17 25.06
C TYR A 309 -5.03 -28.01 24.28
N LYS A 310 -4.68 -29.25 23.95
CA LYS A 310 -5.53 -30.19 23.21
C LYS A 310 -6.83 -30.45 23.99
N GLY A 311 -7.96 -30.33 23.28
CA GLY A 311 -9.27 -30.66 23.85
C GLY A 311 -9.87 -29.57 24.79
N ILE A 312 -9.20 -28.45 25.04
CA ILE A 312 -9.75 -27.39 25.88
C ILE A 312 -10.90 -26.68 25.17
N ASN A 313 -10.83 -26.49 23.86
CA ASN A 313 -11.89 -25.85 23.07
C ASN A 313 -12.86 -26.86 22.51
N LYS A 314 -14.14 -26.71 22.83
CA LYS A 314 -15.22 -27.54 22.31
C LYS A 314 -15.56 -27.32 20.84
N ASP A 315 -15.13 -26.16 20.27
CA ASP A 315 -15.38 -25.75 18.88
C ASP A 315 -14.31 -26.25 17.89
N GLY A 316 -13.40 -27.13 18.35
CA GLY A 316 -12.33 -27.72 17.53
C GLY A 316 -11.15 -26.80 17.25
N ARG A 317 -11.12 -25.61 17.81
CA ARG A 317 -9.94 -24.74 17.74
C ARG A 317 -8.81 -25.28 18.60
N LEU A 318 -7.58 -25.09 18.10
CA LEU A 318 -6.38 -25.61 18.73
C LEU A 318 -6.08 -24.92 20.06
N PHE A 319 -6.28 -23.59 20.13
CA PHE A 319 -5.94 -22.78 21.29
C PHE A 319 -7.10 -21.93 21.80
N PRO A 320 -7.24 -21.76 23.13
CA PRO A 320 -8.17 -20.81 23.73
C PRO A 320 -7.63 -19.38 23.60
N MET A 321 -7.88 -18.73 22.46
CA MET A 321 -7.30 -17.45 22.12
C MET A 321 -7.97 -16.28 22.88
N PRO A 322 -7.25 -15.57 23.78
CA PRO A 322 -7.75 -14.34 24.40
C PRO A 322 -7.87 -13.19 23.38
N SER A 323 -8.62 -12.14 23.75
CA SER A 323 -8.66 -10.93 22.95
C SER A 323 -7.27 -10.32 22.75
N TYR A 324 -7.04 -9.63 21.62
CA TYR A 324 -5.75 -8.98 21.37
C TYR A 324 -5.37 -7.97 22.46
N THR A 325 -6.36 -7.28 23.05
CA THR A 325 -6.16 -6.35 24.16
C THR A 325 -5.68 -7.08 25.41
N THR A 326 -6.28 -8.21 25.74
CA THR A 326 -5.87 -9.07 26.86
C THR A 326 -4.44 -9.58 26.68
N ILE A 327 -4.13 -10.11 25.50
CA ILE A 327 -2.76 -10.55 25.15
C ILE A 327 -1.74 -9.42 25.35
N ARG A 328 -2.06 -8.20 24.87
CA ARG A 328 -1.17 -7.05 25.03
C ARG A 328 -0.91 -6.69 26.49
N LEU A 329 -1.93 -6.78 27.35
CA LEU A 329 -1.79 -6.51 28.79
C LEU A 329 -0.90 -7.56 29.43
N HIS A 330 -1.14 -8.84 29.18
CA HIS A 330 -0.35 -9.93 29.77
C HIS A 330 1.09 -9.93 29.27
N LEU A 331 1.33 -9.69 27.97
CA LEU A 331 2.70 -9.53 27.44
C LEU A 331 3.47 -8.38 28.09
N ARG A 332 2.78 -7.29 28.45
CA ARG A 332 3.41 -6.20 29.22
C ARG A 332 3.88 -6.66 30.59
N THR A 333 3.09 -7.48 31.29
CA THR A 333 3.46 -8.05 32.60
C THR A 333 4.61 -9.05 32.45
N ILE A 334 4.52 -9.94 31.46
CA ILE A 334 5.59 -10.92 31.16
C ILE A 334 6.90 -10.20 30.82
N SER A 335 6.88 -9.18 29.95
CA SER A 335 8.06 -8.39 29.59
C SER A 335 8.74 -7.77 30.81
N LYS A 336 7.95 -7.30 31.80
CA LYS A 336 8.48 -6.75 33.06
C LYS A 336 9.11 -7.85 33.94
N LYS A 337 8.44 -9.00 34.08
CA LYS A 337 9.00 -10.14 34.85
C LYS A 337 10.29 -10.68 34.23
N CYS A 338 10.42 -10.62 32.91
CA CYS A 338 11.64 -11.03 32.19
C CYS A 338 12.74 -9.94 32.15
N GLU A 339 12.50 -8.77 32.72
CA GLU A 339 13.42 -7.62 32.72
C GLU A 339 13.87 -7.22 31.30
N LEU A 340 12.94 -7.27 30.34
CA LEU A 340 13.22 -6.86 28.99
C LEU A 340 13.28 -5.34 28.88
N SER A 341 14.17 -4.82 28.05
CA SER A 341 14.38 -3.39 27.81
C SER A 341 13.14 -2.68 27.25
N HIS A 342 12.17 -3.44 26.72
CA HIS A 342 10.95 -2.93 26.12
C HIS A 342 9.76 -3.89 26.27
N THR A 343 8.56 -3.33 26.21
CA THR A 343 7.35 -4.15 26.20
C THR A 343 7.19 -4.87 24.87
N VAL A 344 7.01 -6.17 24.91
CA VAL A 344 6.82 -7.03 23.74
C VAL A 344 5.39 -6.93 23.23
N SER A 345 5.22 -6.81 21.93
CA SER A 345 3.92 -6.94 21.25
C SER A 345 3.78 -8.33 20.63
N TYR A 346 2.54 -8.84 20.50
CA TYR A 346 2.34 -10.17 19.93
C TYR A 346 2.93 -10.33 18.52
N HIS A 347 2.87 -9.29 17.70
CA HIS A 347 3.41 -9.33 16.34
C HIS A 347 4.95 -9.48 16.28
N GLN A 348 5.66 -9.11 17.37
CA GLN A 348 7.10 -9.35 17.47
C GLN A 348 7.45 -10.83 17.48
N ALA A 349 6.54 -11.73 17.91
CA ALA A 349 6.76 -13.18 17.79
C ALA A 349 7.06 -13.58 16.34
N ARG A 350 6.23 -13.13 15.40
CA ARG A 350 6.45 -13.41 13.97
C ARG A 350 7.72 -12.73 13.42
N HIS A 351 8.06 -11.54 13.91
CA HIS A 351 9.33 -10.89 13.56
C HIS A 351 10.52 -11.68 14.12
N THR A 352 10.42 -12.18 15.34
CA THR A 352 11.44 -13.04 15.97
C THR A 352 11.62 -14.33 15.19
N PHE A 353 10.52 -14.98 14.76
CA PHE A 353 10.60 -16.15 13.89
C PHE A 353 11.40 -15.86 12.62
N GLY A 354 11.04 -14.84 11.86
CA GLY A 354 11.70 -14.50 10.61
C GLY A 354 13.18 -14.10 10.80
N THR A 355 13.47 -13.24 11.79
CA THR A 355 14.80 -12.67 11.98
C THR A 355 15.69 -13.59 12.81
N THR A 356 15.29 -13.91 14.03
CA THR A 356 16.13 -14.62 15.02
C THR A 356 16.16 -16.11 14.78
N ILE A 357 14.98 -16.73 14.55
CA ILE A 357 14.89 -18.19 14.43
C ILE A 357 15.28 -18.66 13.02
N CYS A 358 14.80 -18.00 11.97
CA CYS A 358 15.07 -18.48 10.61
C CYS A 358 16.35 -17.87 10.03
N LEU A 359 16.38 -16.57 9.77
CA LEU A 359 17.52 -15.92 9.13
C LEU A 359 18.77 -15.93 10.01
N GLY A 360 18.61 -15.79 11.33
CA GLY A 360 19.71 -15.86 12.30
C GLY A 360 20.39 -17.22 12.33
N ASN A 361 19.68 -18.31 12.01
CA ASN A 361 20.22 -19.66 11.91
C ASN A 361 20.50 -20.11 10.46
N GLY A 362 20.63 -19.17 9.52
CA GLY A 362 21.12 -19.45 8.17
C GLY A 362 20.08 -19.93 7.16
N LEU A 363 18.78 -19.92 7.49
CA LEU A 363 17.77 -20.27 6.49
C LEU A 363 17.78 -19.23 5.35
N PRO A 364 17.78 -19.67 4.07
CA PRO A 364 17.67 -18.74 2.93
C PRO A 364 16.38 -17.91 3.00
N ILE A 365 16.47 -16.64 2.58
CA ILE A 365 15.34 -15.70 2.65
C ILE A 365 14.14 -16.15 1.83
N GLU A 366 14.36 -16.85 0.73
CA GLU A 366 13.33 -17.44 -0.12
C GLU A 366 12.56 -18.52 0.65
N THR A 367 13.27 -19.37 1.37
CA THR A 367 12.68 -20.41 2.25
C THR A 367 11.85 -19.77 3.34
N VAL A 368 12.40 -18.76 4.02
CA VAL A 368 11.67 -18.00 5.07
C VAL A 368 10.41 -17.33 4.49
N SER A 369 10.53 -16.75 3.29
CA SER A 369 9.39 -16.13 2.60
C SER A 369 8.25 -17.13 2.34
N LYS A 370 8.59 -18.34 1.93
CA LYS A 370 7.63 -19.44 1.70
C LYS A 370 7.01 -19.94 3.00
N ILE A 371 7.82 -20.24 4.01
CA ILE A 371 7.33 -20.68 5.33
C ILE A 371 6.37 -19.66 5.92
N MET A 372 6.69 -18.37 5.82
CA MET A 372 5.85 -17.27 6.34
C MET A 372 4.66 -16.92 5.42
N GLY A 373 4.46 -17.58 4.30
CA GLY A 373 3.35 -17.29 3.39
C GLY A 373 3.34 -15.83 2.88
N HIS A 374 4.51 -15.28 2.51
CA HIS A 374 4.59 -13.95 1.92
C HIS A 374 4.34 -14.01 0.42
N CYS A 375 3.49 -13.11 -0.10
CA CYS A 375 3.22 -13.00 -1.53
C CYS A 375 4.38 -12.37 -2.33
N SER A 376 5.35 -11.74 -1.64
CA SER A 376 6.54 -11.14 -2.24
C SER A 376 7.71 -11.23 -1.28
N ILE A 377 8.89 -11.57 -1.80
CA ILE A 377 10.14 -11.64 -1.04
C ILE A 377 10.51 -10.28 -0.40
N ASN A 378 10.09 -9.17 -1.02
CA ASN A 378 10.31 -7.83 -0.47
C ASN A 378 9.72 -7.65 0.94
N ILE A 379 8.67 -8.40 1.28
CA ILE A 379 8.10 -8.40 2.63
C ILE A 379 9.08 -9.07 3.60
N THR A 380 9.76 -10.12 3.16
CA THR A 380 10.73 -10.87 3.96
C THR A 380 12.04 -10.08 4.14
N GLN A 381 12.42 -9.23 3.18
CA GLN A 381 13.60 -8.36 3.30
C GLN A 381 13.53 -7.41 4.50
N HIS A 382 12.35 -7.10 5.02
CA HIS A 382 12.21 -6.33 6.26
C HIS A 382 12.74 -7.05 7.50
N TYR A 383 12.85 -8.39 7.44
CA TYR A 383 13.43 -9.24 8.48
C TYR A 383 14.94 -9.46 8.30
N ALA A 384 15.45 -9.28 7.09
CA ALA A 384 16.85 -9.49 6.75
C ALA A 384 17.72 -8.33 7.23
N LYS A 385 17.83 -8.16 8.55
CA LYS A 385 18.89 -7.35 9.16
C LYS A 385 20.12 -8.24 9.29
N VAL A 386 21.02 -8.09 8.33
CA VAL A 386 22.33 -8.74 8.44
C VAL A 386 23.11 -8.06 9.57
N THR A 387 23.27 -8.76 10.68
CA THR A 387 24.08 -8.29 11.80
C THR A 387 25.57 -8.53 11.50
N GLU A 388 26.45 -7.71 12.08
CA GLU A 388 27.91 -7.93 11.96
C GLU A 388 28.30 -9.34 12.40
N LYS A 389 27.65 -9.87 13.45
CA LYS A 389 27.82 -11.25 13.91
C LYS A 389 27.50 -12.26 12.80
N LYS A 390 26.36 -12.08 12.10
CA LYS A 390 25.96 -12.96 10.99
C LYS A 390 26.97 -12.91 9.84
N ILE A 391 27.50 -11.72 9.52
CA ILE A 391 28.56 -11.57 8.51
C ILE A 391 29.81 -12.36 8.95
N ALA A 392 30.19 -12.22 10.22
CA ALA A 392 31.37 -12.93 10.74
C ALA A 392 31.19 -14.44 10.68
N ASP A 393 30.02 -14.97 11.10
CA ASP A 393 29.73 -16.40 11.10
C ASP A 393 29.71 -16.97 9.66
N ASP A 394 29.09 -16.25 8.73
CA ASP A 394 29.00 -16.64 7.32
C ASP A 394 30.39 -16.62 6.65
N VAL A 395 31.20 -15.58 6.92
CA VAL A 395 32.58 -15.47 6.41
C VAL A 395 33.47 -16.57 7.01
N GLN A 396 33.33 -16.89 8.30
CA GLN A 396 34.09 -17.99 8.93
C GLN A 396 33.73 -19.35 8.31
N SER A 397 32.45 -19.56 7.98
CA SER A 397 32.03 -20.77 7.26
C SER A 397 32.64 -20.82 5.85
N LEU A 398 32.68 -19.67 5.16
CA LEU A 398 33.29 -19.53 3.85
C LEU A 398 34.77 -19.75 3.89
N ASP A 399 35.50 -19.20 4.88
CA ASP A 399 36.93 -19.40 5.10
C ASP A 399 37.27 -20.89 5.28
N THR A 400 36.42 -21.61 6.02
CA THR A 400 36.59 -23.05 6.21
C THR A 400 36.43 -23.83 4.89
N CYS A 401 35.52 -23.41 4.03
CA CYS A 401 35.32 -24.01 2.71
C CYS A 401 36.46 -23.67 1.75
N ILE A 402 36.86 -22.39 1.72
CA ILE A 402 37.94 -21.89 0.84
C ILE A 402 39.28 -22.51 1.25
N GLY A 403 39.61 -22.49 2.53
CA GLY A 403 40.86 -23.03 3.05
C GLY A 403 41.06 -24.54 2.83
N LYS A 404 39.92 -25.29 2.66
CA LYS A 404 39.97 -26.71 2.27
C LYS A 404 40.09 -26.92 0.76
N SER A 405 39.63 -25.97 -0.05
CA SER A 405 39.52 -26.14 -1.49
C SER A 405 40.57 -25.39 -2.29
N PHE A 406 41.22 -24.38 -1.71
CA PHE A 406 42.20 -23.54 -2.39
C PHE A 406 43.46 -23.39 -1.54
N SER A 407 44.60 -23.72 -2.15
CA SER A 407 45.94 -23.40 -1.61
C SER A 407 46.66 -22.49 -2.60
N LEU A 408 47.19 -21.37 -2.14
CA LEU A 408 48.00 -20.49 -2.94
C LEU A 408 49.48 -20.97 -2.81
N ALA A 409 50.03 -21.55 -3.87
CA ALA A 409 51.41 -21.95 -3.89
C ALA A 409 52.33 -20.71 -3.92
N GLY A 410 53.33 -20.68 -3.03
CA GLY A 410 54.41 -19.68 -3.05
C GLY A 410 54.13 -18.35 -2.38
N ILE A 411 53.07 -18.21 -1.56
CA ILE A 411 52.92 -17.02 -0.71
C ILE A 411 53.46 -17.30 0.71
N GLU A 412 54.68 -16.86 0.93
CA GLU A 412 55.07 -16.48 2.27
C GLU A 412 54.42 -15.15 2.63
N LEU A 413 53.76 -15.07 3.79
CA LEU A 413 53.19 -13.81 4.26
C LEU A 413 54.27 -12.73 4.25
N PRO A 414 54.10 -11.61 3.56
CA PRO A 414 55.15 -10.57 3.52
C PRO A 414 55.42 -10.08 4.93
N PRO A 415 56.72 -9.85 5.26
CA PRO A 415 57.11 -9.42 6.59
C PRO A 415 56.33 -8.15 6.98
N SER A 416 55.93 -8.08 8.24
CA SER A 416 55.04 -7.02 8.81
C SER A 416 55.44 -5.57 8.47
N LYS A 417 56.65 -5.31 8.02
CA LYS A 417 57.13 -4.02 7.49
C LYS A 417 56.48 -3.62 6.19
N ILE A 418 56.17 -4.55 5.27
CA ILE A 418 55.56 -4.24 3.97
C ILE A 418 54.10 -3.81 4.15
N LEU A 419 53.39 -4.41 5.09
CA LEU A 419 52.01 -4.03 5.40
C LEU A 419 51.87 -2.64 6.03
N ARG A 420 52.89 -2.21 6.84
CA ARG A 420 52.91 -0.85 7.41
C ARG A 420 53.11 0.22 6.36
N ASP A 421 53.89 -0.04 5.31
CA ASP A 421 54.19 0.93 4.24
C ASP A 421 52.93 1.18 3.36
N TYR A 422 52.08 0.18 3.13
CA TYR A 422 50.81 0.32 2.41
C TYR A 422 49.75 1.15 3.19
N SER A 423 49.71 1.03 4.52
CA SER A 423 48.79 1.82 5.35
C SER A 423 49.19 3.28 5.45
N GLN A 424 50.50 3.60 5.37
CA GLN A 424 51.01 4.98 5.42
C GLN A 424 50.88 5.72 4.08
N ARG A 425 50.87 5.00 2.93
CA ARG A 425 50.70 5.61 1.60
C ARG A 425 49.28 6.22 1.36
N LYS A 426 48.26 5.80 2.09
CA LYS A 426 46.91 6.33 1.98
C LYS A 426 46.65 7.69 2.63
N GLN A 427 47.63 8.22 3.38
CA GLN A 427 47.47 9.48 4.14
C GLN A 427 48.12 10.73 3.51
N LYS A 428 48.64 10.67 2.27
CA LYS A 428 49.11 11.92 1.62
C LYS A 428 47.90 12.71 1.10
N PRO A 429 47.68 13.94 1.57
CA PRO A 429 46.58 14.79 1.10
C PRO A 429 46.79 15.12 -0.39
N ARG A 430 45.70 15.01 -1.17
CA ARG A 430 45.67 15.48 -2.55
C ARG A 430 46.03 16.96 -2.58
N ARG A 431 47.16 17.31 -3.23
CA ARG A 431 47.54 18.68 -3.51
C ARG A 431 46.37 19.39 -4.24
N GLY A 432 45.83 20.43 -3.60
CA GLY A 432 44.78 21.28 -4.21
C GLY A 432 45.32 21.95 -5.47
N LYS A 433 44.55 21.92 -6.53
CA LYS A 433 44.76 22.72 -7.71
C LYS A 433 44.69 24.21 -7.28
N LYS A 434 45.79 24.95 -7.44
CA LYS A 434 45.78 26.39 -7.37
C LYS A 434 44.92 26.92 -8.53
N THR A 435 43.83 27.57 -8.21
CA THR A 435 43.11 28.45 -9.14
C THR A 435 43.91 29.74 -9.27
N GLU A 436 44.51 29.97 -10.42
CA GLU A 436 45.02 31.29 -10.82
C GLU A 436 43.83 32.21 -11.06
N THR A 437 43.67 33.20 -10.23
CA THR A 437 42.84 34.39 -10.51
C THR A 437 43.65 35.32 -11.37
N ALA A 438 43.29 35.44 -12.64
CA ALA A 438 43.75 36.53 -13.52
C ALA A 438 43.03 37.80 -13.08
N ILE A 439 43.84 38.81 -12.71
CA ILE A 439 43.42 40.19 -12.55
C ILE A 439 43.65 40.84 -13.90
N GLU A 440 42.60 41.30 -14.55
CA GLU A 440 42.70 42.28 -15.65
C GLU A 440 42.34 43.68 -15.14
N LYS A 441 43.13 44.60 -15.67
CA LYS A 441 43.04 46.06 -15.46
C LYS A 441 41.75 46.65 -16.04
#